data_c6ede2d8aded1eba90673cb4cd155436
#
_entry.id   c6ede2d8aded1eba90673cb4cd155436
#
_cell.length_a   1.000
_cell.length_b   1.000
_cell.length_c   1.000
_cell.angle_alpha   90.00
_cell.angle_beta   90.00
_cell.angle_gamma   90.00
#
_symmetry.space_group_name_H-M   'P 1'
#
loop_
_entity.id
_entity.type
_entity.pdbx_description
1 polymer ?
#
loop_
_entity_poly.entity_id
_entity_poly.type
_entity_poly.pdbx_seq_one_letter_code
_entity_poly.pdbx_strand_id
1 'polypeptide(L)'
;MGRYPASIKCCEDKVMSVKIRSAVQADLPVILQFIHDLAEYEKAPDEVELSLDDLKDSLFGSNPQVFCLISEQDNETTGFAVWHLNYSTWLGKHGIYLEDLYVDPKFRGQGHGKALLQKLAQICIENVDDLWADIQQALNAAKIK
;
A
#
# COMPACT_ATOMS: atom_id res chain seq x y z
N MET A 1 25.83 -15.25 45.69
CA MET A 1 25.77 -14.21 44.65
C MET A 1 26.14 -14.86 43.32
N GLY A 2 25.13 -15.19 42.52
CA GLY A 2 25.32 -15.82 41.22
C GLY A 2 25.81 -14.80 40.18
N ARG A 3 27.01 -15.04 39.63
CA ARG A 3 27.48 -14.33 38.44
C ARG A 3 26.73 -14.88 37.23
N TYR A 4 25.91 -14.07 36.58
CA TYR A 4 25.41 -14.38 35.25
C TYR A 4 26.58 -14.32 34.26
N PRO A 5 26.74 -15.30 33.37
CA PRO A 5 27.79 -15.23 32.35
C PRO A 5 27.45 -14.09 31.38
N ALA A 6 28.37 -13.13 31.29
CA ALA A 6 28.33 -12.05 30.34
C ALA A 6 28.67 -12.56 28.94
N SER A 7 27.74 -13.25 28.26
CA SER A 7 27.80 -13.51 26.84
C SER A 7 26.47 -14.03 26.31
N ILE A 8 25.41 -13.28 26.61
CA ILE A 8 24.30 -13.29 25.67
C ILE A 8 24.67 -12.19 24.66
N LYS A 9 25.32 -12.59 23.54
CA LYS A 9 25.27 -11.76 22.36
C LYS A 9 23.79 -11.58 22.08
N CYS A 10 23.26 -10.39 22.39
CA CYS A 10 22.05 -9.92 21.77
C CYS A 10 22.33 -10.08 20.27
N CYS A 11 21.70 -11.08 19.62
CA CYS A 11 21.39 -10.92 18.23
C CYS A 11 20.62 -9.61 18.21
N GLU A 12 21.24 -8.56 17.68
CA GLU A 12 20.51 -7.40 17.22
C GLU A 12 19.55 -7.98 16.21
N ASP A 13 18.33 -8.29 16.64
CA ASP A 13 17.21 -8.47 15.75
C ASP A 13 17.15 -7.17 14.97
N LYS A 14 17.74 -7.18 13.78
CA LYS A 14 17.61 -6.12 12.82
C LYS A 14 16.09 -6.00 12.61
N VAL A 15 15.46 -5.11 13.36
CA VAL A 15 14.05 -4.80 13.20
C VAL A 15 13.93 -4.32 11.78
N MET A 16 13.46 -5.21 10.92
CA MET A 16 13.23 -4.91 9.51
C MET A 16 12.08 -3.93 9.48
N SER A 17 12.40 -2.64 9.42
CA SER A 17 11.40 -1.57 9.45
C SER A 17 10.77 -1.44 8.08
N VAL A 18 9.47 -1.75 8.01
CA VAL A 18 8.66 -1.42 6.85
C VAL A 18 8.47 0.09 6.81
N LYS A 19 8.85 0.71 5.70
CA LYS A 19 8.64 2.13 5.44
C LYS A 19 7.51 2.30 4.43
N ILE A 20 6.57 3.21 4.74
CA ILE A 20 5.49 3.57 3.82
C ILE A 20 5.68 5.02 3.38
N ARG A 21 5.60 5.26 2.09
CA ARG A 21 5.69 6.59 1.49
C ARG A 21 4.74 6.75 0.31
N SER A 22 4.46 7.99 -0.08
CA SER A 22 3.78 8.26 -1.35
C SER A 22 4.68 7.87 -2.52
N ALA A 23 4.04 7.40 -3.59
CA ALA A 23 4.73 7.11 -4.84
C ALA A 23 5.30 8.38 -5.48
N VAL A 24 6.38 8.23 -6.20
CA VAL A 24 6.98 9.26 -7.06
C VAL A 24 7.06 8.76 -8.50
N GLN A 25 7.31 9.65 -9.46
CA GLN A 25 7.33 9.25 -10.89
C GLN A 25 8.33 8.13 -11.21
N ALA A 26 9.44 8.06 -10.46
CA ALA A 26 10.42 6.98 -10.61
C ALA A 26 9.87 5.59 -10.27
N ASP A 27 8.76 5.51 -9.52
CA ASP A 27 8.12 4.25 -9.16
C ASP A 27 7.19 3.70 -10.26
N LEU A 28 6.88 4.47 -11.30
CA LEU A 28 5.93 4.06 -12.33
C LEU A 28 6.19 2.67 -12.91
N PRO A 29 7.44 2.28 -13.26
CA PRO A 29 7.69 0.94 -13.78
C PRO A 29 7.36 -0.18 -12.78
N VAL A 30 7.70 -0.02 -11.51
CA VAL A 30 7.42 -1.04 -10.49
C VAL A 30 5.94 -1.07 -10.13
N ILE A 31 5.24 0.06 -10.14
CA ILE A 31 3.78 0.11 -9.93
C ILE A 31 3.08 -0.65 -11.05
N LEU A 32 3.42 -0.40 -12.31
CA LEU A 32 2.85 -1.12 -13.44
C LEU A 32 3.13 -2.62 -13.37
N GLN A 33 4.34 -3.01 -12.96
CA GLN A 33 4.68 -4.41 -12.76
C GLN A 33 3.80 -5.04 -11.68
N PHE A 34 3.61 -4.38 -10.54
CA PHE A 34 2.76 -4.89 -9.47
C PHE A 34 1.27 -5.01 -9.86
N ILE A 35 0.79 -4.12 -10.74
CA ILE A 35 -0.56 -4.24 -11.30
C ILE A 35 -0.68 -5.52 -12.15
N HIS A 36 0.31 -5.80 -12.99
CA HIS A 36 0.34 -7.05 -13.77
C HIS A 36 0.49 -8.28 -12.87
N ASP A 37 1.36 -8.24 -11.86
CA ASP A 37 1.55 -9.34 -10.92
C ASP A 37 0.26 -9.63 -10.12
N LEU A 38 -0.48 -8.58 -9.75
CA LEU A 38 -1.78 -8.71 -9.09
C LEU A 38 -2.81 -9.35 -10.03
N ALA A 39 -2.85 -8.92 -11.30
CA ALA A 39 -3.75 -9.50 -12.30
C ALA A 39 -3.43 -10.98 -12.55
N GLU A 40 -2.17 -11.38 -12.59
CA GLU A 40 -1.77 -12.79 -12.66
C GLU A 40 -2.23 -13.58 -11.42
N TYR A 41 -2.06 -12.99 -10.23
CA TYR A 41 -2.54 -13.60 -8.99
C TYR A 41 -4.06 -13.80 -8.98
N GLU A 42 -4.82 -12.87 -9.56
CA GLU A 42 -6.27 -12.94 -9.70
C GLU A 42 -6.73 -13.76 -10.90
N LYS A 43 -5.79 -14.31 -11.69
CA LYS A 43 -6.04 -15.11 -12.90
C LYS A 43 -6.74 -14.35 -14.03
N ALA A 44 -6.45 -13.06 -14.13
CA ALA A 44 -6.97 -12.15 -15.13
C ALA A 44 -5.86 -11.32 -15.83
N PRO A 45 -4.73 -11.93 -16.25
CA PRO A 45 -3.58 -11.18 -16.79
C PRO A 45 -3.91 -10.41 -18.07
N ASP A 46 -4.86 -10.89 -18.85
CA ASP A 46 -5.26 -10.28 -20.14
C ASP A 46 -6.23 -9.10 -19.97
N GLU A 47 -6.69 -8.81 -18.75
CA GLU A 47 -7.61 -7.70 -18.48
C GLU A 47 -6.91 -6.37 -18.24
N VAL A 48 -5.59 -6.34 -18.08
CA VAL A 48 -4.82 -5.12 -17.88
C VAL A 48 -4.55 -4.44 -19.21
N GLU A 49 -5.29 -3.36 -19.49
CA GLU A 49 -5.11 -2.53 -20.69
C GLU A 49 -4.31 -1.24 -20.40
N LEU A 50 -3.99 -0.99 -19.13
CA LEU A 50 -3.32 0.22 -18.66
C LEU A 50 -1.90 0.34 -19.23
N SER A 51 -1.61 1.47 -19.88
CA SER A 51 -0.25 1.82 -20.31
C SER A 51 0.51 2.59 -19.23
N LEU A 52 1.83 2.70 -19.40
CA LEU A 52 2.68 3.51 -18.52
C LEU A 52 2.30 4.99 -18.56
N ASP A 53 1.91 5.49 -19.74
CA ASP A 53 1.50 6.88 -19.92
C ASP A 53 0.15 7.16 -19.25
N ASP A 54 -0.82 6.23 -19.33
CA ASP A 54 -2.10 6.33 -18.61
C ASP A 54 -1.88 6.36 -17.09
N LEU A 55 -1.01 5.49 -16.59
CA LEU A 55 -0.67 5.43 -15.16
C LEU A 55 0.01 6.72 -14.70
N LYS A 56 0.92 7.26 -15.52
CA LYS A 56 1.59 8.52 -15.25
C LYS A 56 0.61 9.68 -15.16
N ASP A 57 -0.31 9.79 -16.11
CA ASP A 57 -1.30 10.85 -16.12
C ASP A 57 -2.28 10.74 -14.95
N SER A 58 -2.68 9.51 -14.60
CA SER A 58 -3.59 9.24 -13.48
C SER A 58 -3.00 9.60 -12.12
N LEU A 59 -1.71 9.30 -11.91
CA LEU A 59 -1.04 9.51 -10.62
C LEU A 59 -0.35 10.88 -10.51
N PHE A 60 0.20 11.40 -11.61
CA PHE A 60 1.09 12.56 -11.61
C PHE A 60 0.72 13.63 -12.65
N GLY A 61 -0.44 13.52 -13.28
CA GLY A 61 -0.97 14.51 -14.20
C GLY A 61 -1.34 15.82 -13.49
N SER A 62 -1.85 16.78 -14.24
CA SER A 62 -2.24 18.10 -13.71
C SER A 62 -3.41 18.06 -12.71
N ASN A 63 -4.22 17.01 -12.77
CA ASN A 63 -5.35 16.78 -11.85
C ASN A 63 -5.45 15.29 -11.49
N PRO A 64 -4.54 14.79 -10.64
CA PRO A 64 -4.51 13.38 -10.31
C PRO A 64 -5.80 12.96 -9.59
N GLN A 65 -6.40 11.87 -10.04
CA GLN A 65 -7.62 11.29 -9.47
C GLN A 65 -7.33 10.04 -8.63
N VAL A 66 -6.13 9.51 -8.77
CA VAL A 66 -5.67 8.26 -8.16
C VAL A 66 -4.38 8.53 -7.40
N PHE A 67 -4.20 7.85 -6.29
CA PHE A 67 -3.06 8.01 -5.40
C PHE A 67 -2.42 6.65 -5.13
N CYS A 68 -1.14 6.64 -4.86
CA CYS A 68 -0.42 5.40 -4.61
C CYS A 68 0.53 5.55 -3.41
N LEU A 69 0.47 4.56 -2.52
CA LEU A 69 1.44 4.34 -1.46
C LEU A 69 2.38 3.21 -1.85
N ILE A 70 3.64 3.35 -1.50
CA ILE A 70 4.69 2.36 -1.68
C ILE A 70 5.14 1.86 -0.32
N SER A 71 5.28 0.55 -0.17
CA SER A 71 5.99 -0.05 0.94
C SER A 71 7.42 -0.40 0.53
N GLU A 72 8.36 -0.15 1.42
CA GLU A 72 9.78 -0.40 1.24
C GLU A 72 10.39 -1.13 2.44
N GLN A 73 11.39 -1.93 2.16
CA GLN A 73 12.26 -2.55 3.16
C GLN A 73 13.67 -2.61 2.60
N ASP A 74 14.66 -2.13 3.36
CA ASP A 74 16.08 -2.10 2.95
C ASP A 74 16.30 -1.45 1.56
N ASN A 75 15.59 -0.36 1.26
CA ASN A 75 15.57 0.36 -0.02
C ASN A 75 15.01 -0.45 -1.22
N GLU A 76 14.36 -1.58 -0.97
CA GLU A 76 13.65 -2.36 -1.98
C GLU A 76 12.14 -2.09 -1.88
N THR A 77 11.50 -1.85 -3.01
CA THR A 77 10.04 -1.71 -3.10
C THR A 77 9.41 -3.08 -2.93
N THR A 78 8.54 -3.22 -1.93
CA THR A 78 7.98 -4.51 -1.51
C THR A 78 6.51 -4.69 -1.79
N GLY A 79 5.82 -3.59 -2.06
CA GLY A 79 4.38 -3.60 -2.34
C GLY A 79 3.81 -2.21 -2.55
N PHE A 80 2.54 -2.14 -2.84
CA PHE A 80 1.84 -0.90 -3.12
C PHE A 80 0.37 -0.94 -2.70
N ALA A 81 -0.21 0.22 -2.54
CA ALA A 81 -1.65 0.42 -2.43
C ALA A 81 -2.08 1.57 -3.33
N VAL A 82 -3.00 1.31 -4.25
CA VAL A 82 -3.62 2.34 -5.11
C VAL A 82 -5.01 2.63 -4.56
N TRP A 83 -5.31 3.89 -4.43
CA TRP A 83 -6.59 4.34 -3.90
C TRP A 83 -7.08 5.62 -4.57
N HIS A 84 -8.38 5.87 -4.48
CA HIS A 84 -9.01 7.10 -4.96
C HIS A 84 -10.10 7.54 -4.01
N LEU A 85 -10.60 8.75 -4.20
CA LEU A 85 -11.73 9.25 -3.44
C LEU A 85 -13.05 8.81 -4.08
N ASN A 86 -13.95 8.26 -3.28
CA ASN A 86 -15.36 8.11 -3.60
C ASN A 86 -16.18 9.21 -2.92
N TYR A 87 -17.48 9.23 -3.12
CA TYR A 87 -18.37 10.21 -2.50
C TYR A 87 -19.62 9.54 -1.96
N SER A 88 -19.98 9.85 -0.72
CA SER A 88 -21.23 9.42 -0.12
C SER A 88 -22.26 10.56 -0.16
N THR A 89 -23.35 10.34 -0.88
CA THR A 89 -24.48 11.29 -0.89
C THR A 89 -25.20 11.35 0.45
N TRP A 90 -25.08 10.33 1.27
CA TRP A 90 -25.71 10.28 2.59
C TRP A 90 -24.96 11.10 3.63
N LEU A 91 -23.63 11.08 3.53
CA LEU A 91 -22.77 11.79 4.47
C LEU A 91 -22.35 13.17 3.95
N GLY A 92 -22.52 13.44 2.64
CA GLY A 92 -22.03 14.66 2.01
C GLY A 92 -20.50 14.77 2.02
N LYS A 93 -19.79 13.64 2.08
CA LYS A 93 -18.33 13.58 2.25
C LYS A 93 -17.69 12.59 1.29
N HIS A 94 -16.42 12.84 0.99
CA HIS A 94 -15.56 11.88 0.31
C HIS A 94 -15.09 10.79 1.26
N GLY A 95 -14.81 9.61 0.70
CA GLY A 95 -14.14 8.51 1.37
C GLY A 95 -12.96 8.04 0.57
N ILE A 96 -12.14 7.18 1.16
CA ILE A 96 -11.06 6.47 0.45
C ILE A 96 -11.61 5.13 -0.04
N TYR A 97 -11.46 4.88 -1.33
CA TYR A 97 -11.66 3.58 -1.94
C TYR A 97 -10.32 2.96 -2.28
N LEU A 98 -10.02 1.80 -1.70
CA LEU A 98 -8.83 1.03 -2.02
C LEU A 98 -9.09 0.23 -3.29
N GLU A 99 -8.40 0.59 -4.38
CA GLU A 99 -8.50 -0.09 -5.67
C GLU A 99 -7.64 -1.35 -5.68
N ASP A 100 -6.34 -1.20 -5.44
CA ASP A 100 -5.37 -2.29 -5.45
C ASP A 100 -4.54 -2.32 -4.19
N LEU A 101 -4.29 -3.53 -3.67
CA LEU A 101 -3.32 -3.79 -2.62
C LEU A 101 -2.51 -5.04 -2.99
N TYR A 102 -1.21 -4.88 -3.12
CA TYR A 102 -0.31 -5.97 -3.46
C TYR A 102 0.98 -5.91 -2.67
N VAL A 103 1.47 -7.06 -2.25
CA VAL A 103 2.79 -7.24 -1.65
C VAL A 103 3.49 -8.36 -2.40
N ASP A 104 4.72 -8.11 -2.84
CA ASP A 104 5.55 -9.12 -3.49
C ASP A 104 5.62 -10.37 -2.61
N PRO A 105 5.41 -11.57 -3.19
CA PRO A 105 5.41 -12.83 -2.45
C PRO A 105 6.61 -13.03 -1.52
N LYS A 106 7.79 -12.50 -1.88
CA LYS A 106 9.02 -12.57 -1.06
C LYS A 106 8.86 -11.87 0.30
N PHE A 107 7.99 -10.88 0.39
CA PHE A 107 7.81 -10.03 1.57
C PHE A 107 6.49 -10.26 2.30
N ARG A 108 5.67 -11.19 1.83
CA ARG A 108 4.39 -11.51 2.48
C ARG A 108 4.60 -12.10 3.87
N GLY A 109 3.65 -11.85 4.77
CA GLY A 109 3.72 -12.30 6.16
C GLY A 109 4.65 -11.48 7.06
N GLN A 110 5.20 -10.37 6.57
CA GLN A 110 6.13 -9.50 7.29
C GLN A 110 5.51 -8.14 7.69
N GLY A 111 4.21 -7.97 7.48
CA GLY A 111 3.46 -6.78 7.92
C GLY A 111 3.36 -5.64 6.90
N HIS A 112 3.83 -5.80 5.66
CA HIS A 112 3.79 -4.75 4.63
C HIS A 112 2.36 -4.35 4.26
N GLY A 113 1.47 -5.31 4.00
CA GLY A 113 0.07 -5.04 3.71
C GLY A 113 -0.65 -4.34 4.86
N LYS A 114 -0.40 -4.79 6.10
CA LYS A 114 -0.93 -4.14 7.30
C LYS A 114 -0.44 -2.69 7.43
N ALA A 115 0.84 -2.44 7.17
CA ALA A 115 1.42 -1.10 7.25
C ALA A 115 0.81 -0.16 6.18
N LEU A 116 0.56 -0.65 4.96
CA LEU A 116 -0.13 0.10 3.91
C LEU A 116 -1.56 0.49 4.35
N LEU A 117 -2.33 -0.46 4.89
CA LEU A 117 -3.68 -0.21 5.40
C LEU A 117 -3.69 0.75 6.59
N GLN A 118 -2.74 0.63 7.52
CA GLN A 118 -2.60 1.56 8.64
C GLN A 118 -2.32 2.98 8.16
N LYS A 119 -1.50 3.15 7.13
CA LYS A 119 -1.22 4.46 6.54
C LYS A 119 -2.46 5.06 5.88
N LEU A 120 -3.25 4.27 5.16
CA LEU A 120 -4.52 4.73 4.61
C LEU A 120 -5.50 5.15 5.70
N ALA A 121 -5.63 4.37 6.77
CA ALA A 121 -6.46 4.72 7.92
C ALA A 121 -5.98 6.03 8.58
N GLN A 122 -4.68 6.23 8.71
CA GLN A 122 -4.12 7.47 9.22
C GLN A 122 -4.48 8.67 8.33
N ILE A 123 -4.38 8.54 7.01
CA ILE A 123 -4.79 9.59 6.06
C ILE A 123 -6.26 9.95 6.24
N CYS A 124 -7.14 8.97 6.45
CA CYS A 124 -8.55 9.23 6.74
C CYS A 124 -8.74 10.00 8.06
N ILE A 125 -8.04 9.60 9.12
CA ILE A 125 -8.16 10.23 10.44
C ILE A 125 -7.64 11.68 10.42
N GLU A 126 -6.55 11.93 9.73
CA GLU A 126 -5.97 13.28 9.58
C GLU A 126 -6.86 14.22 8.77
N ASN A 127 -7.76 13.69 7.94
CA ASN A 127 -8.70 14.43 7.10
C ASN A 127 -10.16 14.15 7.46
N VAL A 128 -10.44 13.86 8.73
CA VAL A 128 -11.76 13.38 9.20
C VAL A 128 -12.92 14.34 8.89
N ASP A 129 -12.66 15.62 8.80
CA ASP A 129 -13.70 16.62 8.46
C ASP A 129 -14.12 16.53 6.98
N ASP A 130 -13.20 16.08 6.11
CA ASP A 130 -13.37 15.98 4.67
C ASP A 130 -13.55 14.55 4.16
N LEU A 131 -13.05 13.55 4.91
CA LEU A 131 -13.03 12.14 4.51
C LEU A 131 -13.76 11.25 5.52
N TRP A 132 -14.37 10.18 5.01
CA TRP A 132 -14.78 9.04 5.82
C TRP A 132 -14.09 7.76 5.32
N ALA A 133 -13.86 6.79 6.19
CA ALA A 133 -13.26 5.52 5.81
C ALA A 133 -14.29 4.40 5.89
N ASP A 134 -14.51 3.71 4.78
CA ASP A 134 -15.10 2.37 4.79
C ASP A 134 -13.99 1.32 4.92
N ILE A 135 -13.52 1.16 6.15
CA ILE A 135 -12.47 0.20 6.49
C ILE A 135 -12.91 -1.24 6.14
N GLN A 136 -14.21 -1.53 6.20
CA GLN A 136 -14.73 -2.84 5.89
C GLN A 136 -14.54 -3.20 4.42
N GLN A 137 -14.70 -2.23 3.53
CA GLN A 137 -14.48 -2.44 2.09
C GLN A 137 -13.00 -2.66 1.79
N ALA A 138 -12.11 -1.88 2.43
CA ALA A 138 -10.66 -2.05 2.32
C ALA A 138 -10.21 -3.43 2.82
N LEU A 139 -10.76 -3.91 3.93
CA LEU A 139 -10.48 -5.25 4.47
C LEU A 139 -11.00 -6.36 3.54
N ASN A 140 -12.16 -6.17 2.91
CA ASN A 140 -12.72 -7.13 1.98
C ASN A 140 -11.93 -7.19 0.65
N ALA A 141 -11.48 -6.05 0.14
CA ALA A 141 -10.66 -5.97 -1.07
C ALA A 141 -9.27 -6.60 -0.85
N ALA A 142 -8.70 -6.42 0.32
CA ALA A 142 -7.36 -6.90 0.64
C ALA A 142 -7.25 -8.42 0.72
N LYS A 143 -8.36 -9.20 0.88
CA LYS A 143 -8.37 -10.66 1.08
C LYS A 143 -7.15 -11.16 1.85
N ILE A 144 -6.76 -10.39 2.86
CA ILE A 144 -5.62 -10.73 3.72
C ILE A 144 -6.09 -11.91 4.57
N LYS A 145 -5.65 -13.09 4.15
CA LYS A 145 -5.67 -14.25 5.02
C LYS A 145 -4.44 -14.23 5.91
#